data_0534d7655b958b85d67a8d456724702a
#
_entry.id   0534d7655b958b85d67a8d456724702a
#
_cell.length_a   1.000
_cell.length_b   1.000
_cell.length_c   1.000
_cell.angle_alpha   90.00
_cell.angle_beta   90.00
_cell.angle_gamma   90.00
#
_symmetry.space_group_name_H-M   'P 1'
#
loop_
_entity.id
_entity.type
_entity.pdbx_description
1 polymer ?
#
loop_
_entity_poly.entity_id
_entity_poly.type
_entity_poly.pdbx_seq_one_letter_code
_entity_poly.pdbx_strand_id
1 'polypeptide(L)'
;RLEQYRIDAEGNAPIFFWQQDGDYLRSHVELSYTIDTRDAQIFPRKGGKFEVLAGYSGLGGDVHTYNFGVNGSYYWNLRGDTIFSINAGAATVDSYGNHDVPIFERLYLGGPYNMRGFRFRDVAPYNPALSGDETMGGRSSFFCQFEYSIPVIEEVRVAVFYDIGFVNGDAFDF
;
A
#
# COMPACT_ATOMS: atom_id res chain seq x y z
N ARG A 1 15.77 11.87 -0.24
CA ARG A 1 16.40 10.68 0.33
C ARG A 1 17.15 9.94 -0.75
N LEU A 2 18.35 9.45 -0.45
CA LEU A 2 19.16 8.58 -1.30
C LEU A 2 19.13 7.18 -0.71
N GLU A 3 18.78 6.19 -1.53
CA GLU A 3 18.65 4.79 -1.12
C GLU A 3 19.33 3.89 -2.15
N GLN A 4 19.95 2.84 -1.66
CA GLN A 4 20.54 1.81 -2.51
C GLN A 4 19.77 0.50 -2.31
N TYR A 5 19.30 -0.08 -3.40
CA TYR A 5 18.60 -1.35 -3.44
C TYR A 5 19.40 -2.34 -4.25
N ARG A 6 19.46 -3.57 -3.77
CA ARG A 6 20.01 -4.70 -4.52
C ARG A 6 18.95 -5.76 -4.69
N ILE A 7 18.69 -6.14 -5.90
CA ILE A 7 17.89 -7.31 -6.24
C ILE A 7 18.87 -8.40 -6.63
N ASP A 8 18.82 -9.52 -5.93
CA ASP A 8 19.71 -10.66 -6.12
C ASP A 8 18.84 -11.87 -6.42
N ALA A 9 18.73 -12.24 -7.69
CA ALA A 9 17.95 -13.37 -8.12
C ALA A 9 18.84 -14.63 -8.07
N GLU A 10 18.48 -15.58 -7.22
CA GLU A 10 19.27 -16.81 -7.02
C GLU A 10 18.49 -18.08 -7.39
N GLY A 11 19.21 -19.09 -7.81
CA GLY A 11 18.70 -20.44 -7.99
C GLY A 11 17.56 -20.56 -9.04
N ASN A 12 16.41 -21.01 -8.61
CA ASN A 12 15.21 -21.19 -9.45
C ASN A 12 14.28 -19.97 -9.44
N ALA A 13 14.79 -18.77 -9.17
CA ALA A 13 13.97 -17.57 -9.20
C ALA A 13 13.28 -17.41 -10.56
N PRO A 14 12.01 -16.99 -10.60
CA PRO A 14 11.29 -16.77 -11.85
C PRO A 14 11.96 -15.71 -12.74
N ILE A 15 11.74 -15.82 -14.05
CA ILE A 15 12.32 -14.93 -15.08
C ILE A 15 12.09 -13.43 -14.75
N PHE A 16 10.95 -13.07 -14.22
CA PHE A 16 10.62 -11.71 -13.84
C PHE A 16 11.63 -11.10 -12.85
N PHE A 17 12.12 -11.88 -11.89
CA PHE A 17 13.12 -11.42 -10.92
C PHE A 17 14.50 -11.33 -11.54
N TRP A 18 14.87 -12.26 -12.41
CA TRP A 18 16.13 -12.22 -13.16
C TRP A 18 16.26 -11.01 -14.09
N GLN A 19 15.14 -10.54 -14.65
CA GLN A 19 15.11 -9.34 -15.48
C GLN A 19 15.37 -8.05 -14.70
N GLN A 20 15.21 -8.10 -13.39
CA GLN A 20 15.42 -6.96 -12.50
C GLN A 20 16.61 -7.15 -11.55
N ASP A 21 17.44 -8.18 -11.81
CA ASP A 21 18.66 -8.41 -11.04
C ASP A 21 19.64 -7.26 -11.20
N GLY A 22 20.18 -6.75 -10.09
CA GLY A 22 21.16 -5.68 -10.12
C GLY A 22 21.09 -4.72 -8.92
N ASP A 23 22.01 -3.77 -8.97
CA ASP A 23 22.09 -2.69 -8.00
C ASP A 23 21.35 -1.44 -8.53
N TYR A 24 20.51 -0.84 -7.71
CA TYR A 24 19.73 0.35 -8.05
C TYR A 24 20.03 1.48 -7.06
N LEU A 25 20.38 2.63 -7.59
CA LEU A 25 20.44 3.87 -6.83
C LEU A 25 19.14 4.64 -7.02
N ARG A 26 18.40 4.85 -5.95
CA ARG A 26 17.17 5.63 -5.93
C ARG A 26 17.38 6.97 -5.27
N SER A 27 17.09 8.05 -5.97
CA SER A 27 16.99 9.40 -5.41
C SER A 27 15.52 9.79 -5.37
N HIS A 28 14.93 9.83 -4.16
CA HIS A 28 13.50 10.03 -3.95
C HIS A 28 13.19 11.31 -3.17
N VAL A 29 12.21 12.05 -3.65
CA VAL A 29 11.60 13.19 -2.96
C VAL A 29 10.12 12.93 -2.83
N GLU A 30 9.59 13.08 -1.62
CA GLU A 30 8.17 12.89 -1.32
C GLU A 30 7.63 14.12 -0.62
N LEU A 31 6.44 14.54 -1.02
CA LEU A 31 5.64 15.55 -0.37
C LEU A 31 4.37 14.90 0.16
N SER A 32 4.07 15.11 1.42
CA SER A 32 2.82 14.66 2.03
C SER A 32 2.09 15.81 2.70
N TYR A 33 0.76 15.76 2.63
CA TYR A 33 -0.13 16.65 3.34
C TYR A 33 -1.14 15.85 4.14
N THR A 34 -1.19 16.06 5.43
CA THR A 34 -2.04 15.32 6.37
C THR A 34 -2.94 16.26 7.15
N ILE A 35 -4.24 15.93 7.19
CA ILE A 35 -5.23 16.53 8.10
C ILE A 35 -5.63 15.43 9.07
N ASP A 36 -5.48 15.70 10.38
CA ASP A 36 -5.87 14.75 11.44
C ASP A 36 -6.78 15.47 12.45
N THR A 37 -8.03 15.02 12.51
CA THR A 37 -9.06 15.53 13.41
C THR A 37 -9.55 14.45 14.39
N ARG A 38 -8.82 13.36 14.50
CA ARG A 38 -9.16 12.27 15.43
C ARG A 38 -8.98 12.73 16.87
N ASP A 39 -9.85 12.25 17.75
CA ASP A 39 -9.78 12.52 19.19
C ASP A 39 -8.58 11.87 19.89
N ALA A 40 -8.06 10.77 19.32
CA ALA A 40 -6.85 10.11 19.79
C ALA A 40 -6.07 9.50 18.62
N GLN A 41 -4.75 9.43 18.73
CA GLN A 41 -3.90 8.77 17.72
C GLN A 41 -3.98 7.23 17.83
N ILE A 42 -4.06 6.73 19.06
CA ILE A 42 -4.20 5.33 19.39
C ILE A 42 -5.64 5.12 19.86
N PHE A 43 -6.35 4.17 19.24
CA PHE A 43 -7.77 3.88 19.51
C PHE A 43 -8.71 5.09 19.35
N PRO A 44 -8.74 5.73 18.17
CA PRO A 44 -9.64 6.82 17.90
C PRO A 44 -11.11 6.38 17.99
N ARG A 45 -11.94 7.23 18.58
CA ARG A 45 -13.38 6.98 18.73
C ARG A 45 -14.20 7.84 17.77
N LYS A 46 -13.69 9.01 17.40
CA LYS A 46 -14.36 9.96 16.48
C LYS A 46 -13.35 10.81 15.72
N GLY A 47 -13.83 11.38 14.63
CA GLY A 47 -13.03 12.21 13.76
C GLY A 47 -12.35 11.39 12.67
N GLY A 48 -11.50 12.03 11.90
CA GLY A 48 -10.87 11.37 10.76
C GLY A 48 -9.43 11.83 10.54
N LYS A 49 -8.71 11.05 9.77
CA LYS A 49 -7.41 11.39 9.21
C LYS A 49 -7.49 11.29 7.69
N PHE A 50 -6.95 12.27 7.01
CA PHE A 50 -6.81 12.27 5.56
C PHE A 50 -5.38 12.64 5.19
N GLU A 51 -4.80 11.91 4.26
CA GLU A 51 -3.43 12.08 3.82
C GLU A 51 -3.33 11.96 2.31
N VAL A 52 -2.63 12.89 1.71
CA VAL A 52 -2.25 12.84 0.29
C VAL A 52 -0.75 12.85 0.22
N LEU A 53 -0.19 12.02 -0.63
CA LEU A 53 1.24 11.99 -0.89
C LEU A 53 1.53 12.02 -2.39
N ALA A 54 2.64 12.64 -2.73
CA ALA A 54 3.18 12.66 -4.07
C ALA A 54 4.70 12.49 -3.99
N GLY A 55 5.22 11.52 -4.72
CA GLY A 55 6.63 11.21 -4.74
C GLY A 55 7.21 11.23 -6.15
N TYR A 56 8.48 11.51 -6.23
CA TYR A 56 9.24 11.53 -7.48
C TYR A 56 10.63 10.95 -7.24
N SER A 57 11.03 10.01 -8.08
CA SER A 57 12.37 9.42 -8.11
C SER A 57 13.03 9.73 -9.45
N GLY A 58 14.32 10.14 -9.44
CA GLY A 58 15.04 10.41 -10.69
C GLY A 58 15.86 11.70 -10.69
N LEU A 59 16.12 12.30 -9.53
CA LEU A 59 17.05 13.43 -9.39
C LEU A 59 18.53 12.97 -9.39
N GLY A 60 18.81 11.82 -9.97
CA GLY A 60 20.07 11.09 -10.01
C GLY A 60 19.84 9.63 -9.62
N GLY A 61 20.60 8.71 -10.22
CA GLY A 61 20.45 7.26 -10.02
C GLY A 61 19.66 6.58 -11.14
N ASP A 62 19.25 5.34 -10.90
CA ASP A 62 18.78 4.41 -11.93
C ASP A 62 17.25 4.32 -11.96
N VAL A 63 16.57 4.79 -10.91
CA VAL A 63 15.12 4.68 -10.74
C VAL A 63 14.43 5.96 -11.20
N HIS A 64 13.52 5.85 -12.16
CA HIS A 64 12.81 6.95 -12.78
C HIS A 64 11.29 6.73 -12.66
N THR A 65 10.73 7.07 -11.49
CA THR A 65 9.33 6.85 -11.16
C THR A 65 8.68 8.07 -10.55
N TYR A 66 7.36 8.10 -10.60
CA TYR A 66 6.54 8.99 -9.79
C TYR A 66 5.39 8.21 -9.16
N ASN A 67 4.98 8.64 -7.99
CA ASN A 67 3.88 7.98 -7.28
C ASN A 67 2.94 9.00 -6.66
N PHE A 68 1.67 8.62 -6.60
CA PHE A 68 0.63 9.36 -5.90
C PHE A 68 -0.13 8.42 -4.98
N GLY A 69 -0.53 8.94 -3.84
CA GLY A 69 -1.32 8.18 -2.89
C GLY A 69 -2.29 9.06 -2.14
N VAL A 70 -3.43 8.49 -1.80
CA VAL A 70 -4.40 9.07 -0.89
C VAL A 70 -4.81 8.02 0.13
N ASN A 71 -4.87 8.41 1.40
CA ASN A 71 -5.35 7.56 2.48
C ASN A 71 -6.34 8.34 3.33
N GLY A 72 -7.41 7.70 3.73
CA GLY A 72 -8.40 8.30 4.59
C GLY A 72 -8.96 7.32 5.60
N SER A 73 -9.15 7.77 6.83
CA SER A 73 -9.88 7.00 7.85
C SER A 73 -10.86 7.91 8.55
N TYR A 74 -12.01 7.37 8.91
CA TYR A 74 -13.01 8.10 9.68
C TYR A 74 -13.67 7.18 10.70
N TYR A 75 -13.93 7.71 11.89
CA TYR A 75 -14.42 7.02 13.07
C TYR A 75 -15.69 7.69 13.58
N TRP A 76 -16.73 6.89 13.78
CA TRP A 76 -18.00 7.31 14.37
C TRP A 76 -18.18 6.60 15.71
N ASN A 77 -18.27 7.36 16.79
CA ASN A 77 -18.71 6.83 18.07
C ASN A 77 -20.23 6.70 18.04
N LEU A 78 -20.71 5.50 18.20
CA LEU A 78 -22.13 5.17 18.18
C LEU A 78 -22.62 4.93 19.62
N ARG A 79 -23.90 4.54 19.75
CA ARG A 79 -24.50 4.29 21.06
C ARG A 79 -23.80 3.12 21.77
N GLY A 80 -23.60 3.25 23.10
CA GLY A 80 -22.99 2.19 23.91
C GLY A 80 -21.48 2.04 23.72
N ASP A 81 -20.81 3.11 23.35
CA ASP A 81 -19.35 3.17 23.10
C ASP A 81 -18.89 2.23 22.01
N THR A 82 -19.79 1.85 21.10
CA THR A 82 -19.42 1.12 19.89
C THR A 82 -18.84 2.09 18.86
N ILE A 83 -17.91 1.63 18.04
CA ILE A 83 -17.26 2.45 17.03
C ILE A 83 -17.45 1.80 15.67
N PHE A 84 -17.95 2.57 14.72
CA PHE A 84 -17.88 2.22 13.31
C PHE A 84 -16.73 3.01 12.68
N SER A 85 -15.93 2.34 11.87
CA SER A 85 -14.85 3.01 11.15
C SER A 85 -14.76 2.56 9.71
N ILE A 86 -14.30 3.49 8.88
CA ILE A 86 -13.93 3.23 7.49
C ILE A 86 -12.47 3.67 7.33
N ASN A 87 -11.67 2.83 6.72
CA ASN A 87 -10.31 3.16 6.30
C ASN A 87 -10.17 2.79 4.83
N ALA A 88 -9.76 3.73 3.99
CA ALA A 88 -9.61 3.52 2.57
C ALA A 88 -8.33 4.16 2.06
N GLY A 89 -7.74 3.56 1.04
CA GLY A 89 -6.57 4.10 0.38
C GLY A 89 -6.54 3.74 -1.09
N ALA A 90 -5.97 4.64 -1.87
CA ALA A 90 -5.66 4.43 -3.27
C ALA A 90 -4.24 4.93 -3.54
N ALA A 91 -3.51 4.20 -4.34
CA ALA A 91 -2.17 4.60 -4.73
C ALA A 91 -1.89 4.21 -6.18
N THR A 92 -1.05 4.99 -6.83
CA THR A 92 -0.52 4.67 -8.14
C THR A 92 0.96 4.98 -8.23
N VAL A 93 1.68 4.20 -9.01
CA VAL A 93 3.08 4.41 -9.33
C VAL A 93 3.28 4.15 -10.82
N ASP A 94 4.05 5.00 -11.46
CA ASP A 94 4.43 4.77 -12.85
C ASP A 94 5.86 5.26 -13.11
N SER A 95 6.43 4.83 -14.22
CA SER A 95 7.74 5.25 -14.66
C SER A 95 7.63 6.27 -15.78
N TYR A 96 8.67 7.05 -15.98
CA TYR A 96 8.78 7.97 -17.10
C TYR A 96 10.02 7.67 -17.95
N GLY A 97 9.97 8.10 -19.21
CA GLY A 97 10.98 7.72 -20.18
C GLY A 97 10.80 6.28 -20.66
N ASN A 98 11.89 5.58 -20.89
CA ASN A 98 11.88 4.19 -21.38
C ASN A 98 12.30 3.21 -20.25
N HIS A 99 11.80 3.46 -19.03
CA HIS A 99 12.12 2.69 -17.84
C HIS A 99 10.88 1.93 -17.34
N ASP A 100 11.09 0.75 -16.76
CA ASP A 100 10.06 0.03 -16.05
C ASP A 100 10.02 0.42 -14.56
N VAL A 101 8.86 0.20 -13.92
CA VAL A 101 8.72 0.33 -12.47
C VAL A 101 9.39 -0.87 -11.80
N PRO A 102 10.48 -0.67 -11.03
CA PRO A 102 11.15 -1.75 -10.33
C PRO A 102 10.23 -2.43 -9.31
N ILE A 103 10.47 -3.70 -8.99
CA ILE A 103 9.63 -4.49 -8.09
C ILE A 103 9.48 -3.87 -6.69
N PHE A 104 10.49 -3.19 -6.20
CA PHE A 104 10.47 -2.55 -4.89
C PHE A 104 9.64 -1.25 -4.84
N GLU A 105 9.27 -0.69 -6.01
CA GLU A 105 8.36 0.45 -6.15
C GLU A 105 6.91 0.01 -6.41
N ARG A 106 6.69 -1.25 -6.82
CA ARG A 106 5.36 -1.75 -7.16
C ARG A 106 4.46 -1.88 -5.95
N LEU A 107 3.17 -1.80 -6.20
CA LEU A 107 2.13 -1.82 -5.18
C LEU A 107 1.62 -3.24 -4.93
N TYR A 108 1.31 -3.51 -3.66
CA TYR A 108 0.78 -4.79 -3.19
C TYR A 108 -0.25 -4.52 -2.10
N LEU A 109 -1.23 -5.40 -1.98
CA LEU A 109 -2.11 -5.48 -0.82
C LEU A 109 -1.93 -6.84 -0.12
N GLY A 110 -2.39 -6.90 1.11
CA GLY A 110 -2.29 -8.07 1.99
C GLY A 110 -1.66 -7.72 3.34
N GLY A 111 -2.09 -8.42 4.35
CA GLY A 111 -1.67 -8.22 5.73
C GLY A 111 -2.62 -7.34 6.55
N PRO A 112 -2.28 -7.08 7.81
CA PRO A 112 -3.21 -6.52 8.79
C PRO A 112 -3.60 -5.06 8.53
N TYR A 113 -2.86 -4.34 7.69
CA TYR A 113 -3.02 -2.89 7.53
C TYR A 113 -3.93 -2.48 6.38
N ASN A 114 -4.05 -3.30 5.33
CA ASN A 114 -4.83 -2.95 4.15
C ASN A 114 -5.76 -4.05 3.64
N MET A 115 -5.45 -5.35 3.90
CA MET A 115 -6.27 -6.46 3.43
C MET A 115 -6.12 -7.62 4.39
N ARG A 116 -6.89 -7.60 5.47
CA ARG A 116 -6.89 -8.66 6.50
C ARG A 116 -7.39 -9.98 5.93
N GLY A 117 -6.85 -11.10 6.40
CA GLY A 117 -7.17 -12.43 5.88
C GLY A 117 -6.29 -12.88 4.71
N PHE A 118 -5.54 -11.98 4.09
CA PHE A 118 -4.52 -12.28 3.08
C PHE A 118 -3.12 -12.17 3.67
N ARG A 119 -2.18 -12.94 3.14
CA ARG A 119 -0.77 -12.81 3.51
C ARG A 119 -0.20 -11.48 3.02
N PHE A 120 0.90 -11.06 3.60
CA PHE A 120 1.62 -9.87 3.16
C PHE A 120 2.03 -9.98 1.68
N ARG A 121 1.65 -8.98 0.86
CA ARG A 121 1.87 -8.93 -0.60
C ARG A 121 1.15 -9.99 -1.43
N ASP A 122 0.15 -10.65 -0.91
CA ASP A 122 -0.53 -11.77 -1.56
C ASP A 122 -1.55 -11.31 -2.62
N VAL A 123 -2.04 -10.08 -2.50
CA VAL A 123 -2.99 -9.49 -3.44
C VAL A 123 -2.25 -8.55 -4.39
N ALA A 124 -1.93 -9.06 -5.56
CA ALA A 124 -1.33 -8.32 -6.67
C ALA A 124 -1.41 -9.16 -7.95
N PRO A 125 -1.22 -8.55 -9.13
CA PRO A 125 -1.11 -9.28 -10.39
C PRO A 125 0.00 -10.33 -10.32
N TYR A 126 -0.27 -11.49 -10.89
CA TYR A 126 0.72 -12.54 -11.05
C TYR A 126 0.60 -13.17 -12.45
N ASN A 127 1.71 -13.70 -12.95
CA ASN A 127 1.75 -14.42 -14.23
C ASN A 127 2.56 -15.70 -14.07
N PRO A 128 1.93 -16.88 -14.09
CA PRO A 128 2.63 -18.14 -13.86
C PRO A 128 3.83 -18.39 -14.78
N ALA A 129 3.80 -17.86 -16.00
CA ALA A 129 4.88 -18.01 -16.97
C ALA A 129 6.11 -17.14 -16.66
N LEU A 130 5.92 -16.03 -15.97
CA LEU A 130 6.97 -15.05 -15.67
C LEU A 130 7.40 -15.05 -14.22
N SER A 131 6.46 -15.21 -13.30
CA SER A 131 6.70 -15.09 -11.85
C SER A 131 6.46 -16.39 -11.06
N GLY A 132 6.08 -17.49 -11.72
CA GLY A 132 5.72 -18.72 -11.02
C GLY A 132 4.52 -18.49 -10.11
N ASP A 133 4.64 -18.87 -8.83
CA ASP A 133 3.61 -18.68 -7.81
C ASP A 133 3.74 -17.31 -7.08
N GLU A 134 4.73 -16.49 -7.45
CA GLU A 134 4.98 -15.20 -6.81
C GLU A 134 4.18 -14.07 -7.49
N THR A 135 3.76 -13.09 -6.69
CA THR A 135 3.09 -11.90 -7.20
C THR A 135 4.11 -10.90 -7.76
N MET A 136 3.77 -10.28 -8.87
CA MET A 136 4.63 -9.32 -9.58
C MET A 136 4.48 -7.88 -9.07
N GLY A 137 3.46 -7.63 -8.22
CA GLY A 137 3.04 -6.29 -7.87
C GLY A 137 2.35 -5.55 -9.02
N GLY A 138 1.66 -4.48 -8.69
CA GLY A 138 0.95 -3.65 -9.65
C GLY A 138 1.39 -2.21 -9.63
N ARG A 139 0.73 -1.40 -10.46
CA ARG A 139 0.97 0.03 -10.57
C ARG A 139 -0.16 0.87 -10.00
N SER A 140 -1.34 0.30 -9.80
CA SER A 140 -2.47 0.93 -9.12
C SER A 140 -3.01 -0.02 -8.05
N SER A 141 -3.40 0.54 -6.92
CA SER A 141 -4.00 -0.21 -5.83
C SER A 141 -5.12 0.59 -5.18
N PHE A 142 -6.14 -0.11 -4.74
CA PHE A 142 -7.22 0.45 -3.95
C PHE A 142 -7.60 -0.54 -2.86
N PHE A 143 -7.87 -0.03 -1.66
CA PHE A 143 -8.48 -0.82 -0.59
C PHE A 143 -9.50 0.01 0.18
N CYS A 144 -10.50 -0.68 0.75
CA CYS A 144 -11.44 -0.10 1.69
C CYS A 144 -11.76 -1.14 2.77
N GLN A 145 -11.68 -0.71 4.01
CA GLN A 145 -11.89 -1.51 5.20
C GLN A 145 -13.05 -0.91 5.99
N PHE A 146 -14.00 -1.74 6.34
CA PHE A 146 -15.10 -1.41 7.23
C PHE A 146 -14.91 -2.17 8.53
N GLU A 147 -15.08 -1.51 9.65
CA GLU A 147 -14.97 -2.17 10.95
C GLU A 147 -16.03 -1.65 11.90
N TYR A 148 -16.66 -2.59 12.60
CA TYR A 148 -17.56 -2.31 13.70
C TYR A 148 -17.05 -2.95 14.98
N SER A 149 -16.67 -2.14 15.96
CA SER A 149 -16.08 -2.60 17.22
C SER A 149 -16.96 -2.32 18.42
N ILE A 150 -17.02 -3.30 19.31
CA ILE A 150 -17.84 -3.32 20.51
C ILE A 150 -16.91 -3.47 21.71
N PRO A 151 -17.03 -2.62 22.75
CA PRO A 151 -16.29 -2.80 23.99
C PRO A 151 -16.81 -4.02 24.75
N VAL A 152 -15.91 -4.86 25.24
CA VAL A 152 -16.22 -5.99 26.12
C VAL A 152 -15.86 -5.66 27.56
N ILE A 153 -14.67 -5.11 27.76
CA ILE A 153 -14.17 -4.51 28.99
C ILE A 153 -13.39 -3.25 28.62
N GLU A 154 -12.96 -2.45 29.58
CA GLU A 154 -12.29 -1.16 29.32
C GLU A 154 -11.11 -1.25 28.33
N GLU A 155 -10.37 -2.34 28.37
CA GLU A 155 -9.13 -2.53 27.60
C GLU A 155 -9.31 -3.49 26.41
N VAL A 156 -10.48 -4.17 26.29
CA VAL A 156 -10.70 -5.18 25.24
C VAL A 156 -11.93 -4.84 24.41
N ARG A 157 -11.73 -4.79 23.11
CA ARG A 157 -12.81 -4.63 22.13
C ARG A 157 -12.83 -5.82 21.16
N VAL A 158 -14.01 -6.23 20.76
CA VAL A 158 -14.22 -7.21 19.69
C VAL A 158 -14.69 -6.46 18.46
N ALA A 159 -14.18 -6.83 17.29
CA ALA A 159 -14.56 -6.20 16.05
C ALA A 159 -15.00 -7.22 15.00
N VAL A 160 -15.98 -6.82 14.21
CA VAL A 160 -16.34 -7.45 12.94
C VAL A 160 -15.87 -6.51 11.84
N PHE A 161 -15.22 -7.05 10.81
CA PHE A 161 -14.70 -6.26 9.73
C PHE A 161 -14.98 -6.88 8.36
N TYR A 162 -14.94 -6.03 7.35
CA TYR A 162 -15.01 -6.40 5.96
C TYR A 162 -14.02 -5.56 5.16
N ASP A 163 -13.12 -6.23 4.45
CA ASP A 163 -12.10 -5.60 3.64
C ASP A 163 -12.34 -5.92 2.16
N ILE A 164 -12.20 -4.92 1.31
CA ILE A 164 -12.24 -5.05 -0.15
C ILE A 164 -11.06 -4.29 -0.75
N GLY A 165 -10.45 -4.83 -1.79
CA GLY A 165 -9.35 -4.17 -2.45
C GLY A 165 -8.89 -4.93 -3.69
N PHE A 166 -8.12 -4.25 -4.50
CA PHE A 166 -7.51 -4.81 -5.70
C PHE A 166 -6.19 -4.11 -6.02
N VAL A 167 -5.39 -4.75 -6.83
CA VAL A 167 -4.16 -4.21 -7.39
C VAL A 167 -4.15 -4.49 -8.88
N ASN A 168 -3.98 -3.46 -9.70
CA ASN A 168 -3.94 -3.56 -11.15
C ASN A 168 -2.52 -3.38 -11.70
N GLY A 169 -2.26 -4.00 -12.85
CA GLY A 169 -0.95 -3.97 -13.52
C GLY A 169 -0.59 -2.62 -14.12
N ASP A 170 -1.59 -1.83 -14.51
CA ASP A 170 -1.41 -0.54 -15.16
C ASP A 170 -1.58 0.62 -14.18
N ALA A 171 -0.90 1.73 -14.46
CA ALA A 171 -1.00 2.95 -13.66
C ALA A 171 -2.35 3.63 -13.91
N PHE A 172 -2.92 4.24 -12.85
CA PHE A 172 -4.22 4.93 -12.87
C PHE A 172 -5.42 4.07 -13.30
N ASP A 173 -5.31 2.75 -13.20
CA ASP A 173 -6.40 1.80 -13.43
C ASP A 173 -7.06 1.43 -12.08
N PHE A 174 -8.22 2.07 -11.75
CA PHE A 174 -8.95 1.95 -10.50
C PHE A 174 -10.35 1.39 -10.68
#